data_10befd33252e40fcd6501291a05d8a7a
#
_entry.id   10befd33252e40fcd6501291a05d8a7a
#
_cell.length_a   1.000
_cell.length_b   1.000
_cell.length_c   1.000
_cell.angle_alpha   90.00
_cell.angle_beta   90.00
_cell.angle_gamma   90.00
#
_symmetry.space_group_name_H-M   'P 1'
#
loop_
_entity.id
_entity.type
_entity.pdbx_description
1 polymer ?
#
loop_
_entity_poly.entity_id
_entity_poly.type
_entity_poly.pdbx_seq_one_letter_code
_entity_poly.pdbx_strand_id
1 'polypeptide(L)'
;MPIDERQVNPEDERLSGKVVFASMVGVWLCYFLLITLRSVVVGLDFQDELLWRRALVCAIGVAVTGLLWLVLRVVENRALGIKIAVALIAAMPGAMMIAQANRWIFDSIEAKVEQQMGKERGIALRRDDAGNLLIDLPRAQIGEDVDQAEEAVPQSVLIAPAPTSLDQWKMTFDLAIGRYFLLLAWAALFLALLAGAQARAAERRGERFRTAAKAAELRSLRYQVNPHFLFNTLNSLSALVMTGKTDRAEQMIQTIS
;
A
#
# COMPACT_ATOMS: atom_id res chain seq x y z
N MET A 1 4.86 -46.22 -6.85
CA MET A 1 5.51 -45.13 -6.13
C MET A 1 4.48 -43.98 -6.07
N PRO A 2 3.88 -43.67 -4.90
CA PRO A 2 2.82 -42.72 -4.81
C PRO A 2 3.39 -41.34 -5.21
N ILE A 3 2.63 -40.60 -5.99
CA ILE A 3 2.89 -39.22 -6.34
C ILE A 3 2.92 -38.46 -5.01
N ASP A 4 4.10 -37.93 -4.66
CA ASP A 4 4.29 -37.07 -3.53
C ASP A 4 3.39 -35.79 -3.78
N GLU A 5 2.18 -35.88 -3.27
CA GLU A 5 1.30 -34.74 -3.08
C GLU A 5 1.96 -33.82 -2.03
N ARG A 6 3.12 -33.26 -2.37
CA ARG A 6 3.62 -32.11 -1.62
C ARG A 6 2.55 -31.05 -1.72
N GLN A 7 1.80 -31.03 -0.65
CA GLN A 7 0.79 -30.05 -0.34
C GLN A 7 1.27 -28.70 -0.87
N VAL A 8 0.52 -28.18 -1.83
CA VAL A 8 0.66 -26.80 -2.29
C VAL A 8 0.57 -25.96 -1.02
N ASN A 9 1.70 -25.47 -0.56
CA ASN A 9 1.74 -24.69 0.68
C ASN A 9 0.91 -23.43 0.43
N PRO A 10 -0.23 -23.25 1.11
CA PRO A 10 -1.09 -22.07 0.91
C PRO A 10 -0.37 -20.75 1.25
N GLU A 11 0.83 -20.83 1.83
CA GLU A 11 1.71 -19.70 2.08
C GLU A 11 2.34 -19.12 0.79
N ASP A 12 2.48 -19.92 -0.29
CA ASP A 12 3.04 -19.46 -1.57
C ASP A 12 2.11 -18.48 -2.34
N GLU A 13 0.83 -18.41 -1.94
CA GLU A 13 -0.17 -17.54 -2.55
C GLU A 13 -0.31 -16.19 -1.85
N ARG A 14 0.19 -16.08 -0.62
CA ARG A 14 0.06 -14.89 0.21
C ARG A 14 1.23 -13.95 -0.02
N LEU A 15 0.92 -12.65 -0.04
CA LEU A 15 1.95 -11.63 0.02
C LEU A 15 2.72 -11.75 1.34
N SER A 16 4.05 -11.74 1.25
CA SER A 16 4.89 -11.68 2.45
C SER A 16 4.55 -10.44 3.26
N GLY A 17 4.35 -10.59 4.57
CA GLY A 17 4.08 -9.47 5.48
C GLY A 17 5.14 -8.37 5.40
N LYS A 18 6.39 -8.72 5.06
CA LYS A 18 7.49 -7.76 4.85
C LYS A 18 7.21 -6.84 3.65
N VAL A 19 6.69 -7.38 2.54
CA VAL A 19 6.36 -6.59 1.34
C VAL A 19 5.19 -5.66 1.63
N VAL A 20 4.17 -6.15 2.33
CA VAL A 20 3.02 -5.33 2.74
C VAL A 20 3.47 -4.19 3.65
N PHE A 21 4.25 -4.48 4.69
CA PHE A 21 4.78 -3.46 5.60
C PHE A 21 5.67 -2.45 4.88
N ALA A 22 6.56 -2.91 3.99
CA ALA A 22 7.41 -2.02 3.20
C ALA A 22 6.58 -1.10 2.29
N SER A 23 5.47 -1.59 1.71
CA SER A 23 4.57 -0.76 0.90
C SER A 23 3.86 0.32 1.74
N MET A 24 3.44 0.00 2.97
CA MET A 24 2.85 0.98 3.90
C MET A 24 3.85 2.08 4.22
N VAL A 25 5.04 1.67 4.69
CA VAL A 25 6.11 2.63 5.04
C VAL A 25 6.51 3.45 3.81
N GLY A 26 6.62 2.84 2.64
CA GLY A 26 6.98 3.53 1.39
C GLY A 26 5.99 4.64 1.01
N VAL A 27 4.69 4.37 1.08
CA VAL A 27 3.65 5.37 0.78
C VAL A 27 3.68 6.53 1.79
N TRP A 28 3.79 6.24 3.09
CA TRP A 28 3.85 7.28 4.12
C TRP A 28 5.17 8.04 4.13
N LEU A 29 6.29 7.42 3.77
CA LEU A 29 7.57 8.10 3.57
C LEU A 29 7.51 9.05 2.37
N CYS A 30 6.92 8.62 1.26
CA CYS A 30 6.70 9.48 0.10
C CYS A 30 5.84 10.71 0.47
N TYR A 31 4.74 10.49 1.19
CA TYR A 31 3.92 11.57 1.72
C TYR A 31 4.71 12.52 2.63
N PHE A 32 5.51 11.98 3.56
CA PHE A 32 6.36 12.77 4.46
C PHE A 32 7.34 13.66 3.69
N LEU A 33 8.01 13.10 2.69
CA LEU A 33 8.96 13.84 1.86
C LEU A 33 8.27 14.95 1.06
N LEU A 34 7.12 14.66 0.46
CA LEU A 34 6.35 15.65 -0.32
C LEU A 34 5.86 16.81 0.53
N ILE A 35 5.30 16.52 1.73
CA ILE A 35 4.80 17.61 2.61
C ILE A 35 5.95 18.42 3.21
N THR A 36 7.11 17.80 3.45
CA THR A 36 8.30 18.49 3.91
C THR A 36 8.89 19.37 2.82
N LEU A 37 9.01 18.84 1.60
CA LEU A 37 9.44 19.63 0.44
C LEU A 37 8.53 20.85 0.21
N ARG A 38 7.21 20.63 0.26
CA ARG A 38 6.24 21.73 0.15
C ARG A 38 6.48 22.83 1.19
N SER A 39 6.77 22.46 2.45
CA SER A 39 6.98 23.46 3.50
C SER A 39 8.28 24.25 3.32
N VAL A 40 9.32 23.63 2.77
CA VAL A 40 10.57 24.32 2.42
C VAL A 40 10.33 25.30 1.27
N VAL A 41 9.58 24.90 0.25
CA VAL A 41 9.23 25.76 -0.89
C VAL A 41 8.39 26.95 -0.47
N VAL A 42 7.48 26.78 0.51
CA VAL A 42 6.64 27.85 1.06
C VAL A 42 7.42 28.78 2.02
N GLY A 43 8.64 28.38 2.46
CA GLY A 43 9.48 29.22 3.32
C GLY A 43 9.07 29.25 4.80
N LEU A 44 8.50 28.16 5.33
CA LEU A 44 8.16 28.09 6.75
C LEU A 44 9.41 27.91 7.62
N ASP A 45 9.65 28.80 8.60
CA ASP A 45 10.87 28.84 9.40
C ASP A 45 10.97 27.76 10.50
N PHE A 46 9.86 27.18 10.97
CA PHE A 46 9.85 26.21 12.08
C PHE A 46 10.05 24.75 11.62
N GLN A 47 11.01 24.49 10.74
CA GLN A 47 11.18 23.15 10.16
C GLN A 47 11.40 22.06 11.21
N ASP A 48 12.20 22.30 12.24
CA ASP A 48 12.51 21.31 13.27
C ASP A 48 11.27 20.91 14.11
N GLU A 49 10.44 21.90 14.49
CA GLU A 49 9.18 21.64 15.19
C GLU A 49 8.15 20.93 14.29
N LEU A 50 8.16 21.21 13.00
CA LEU A 50 7.25 20.61 12.03
C LEU A 50 7.65 19.17 11.67
N LEU A 51 8.96 18.86 11.58
CA LEU A 51 9.47 17.55 11.15
C LEU A 51 9.03 16.41 12.07
N TRP A 52 9.25 16.52 13.37
CA TRP A 52 8.89 15.46 14.30
C TRP A 52 7.36 15.25 14.39
N ARG A 53 6.58 16.34 14.29
CA ARG A 53 5.11 16.27 14.28
C ARG A 53 4.60 15.57 13.02
N ARG A 54 5.17 15.87 11.86
CA ARG A 54 4.87 15.17 10.61
C ARG A 54 5.25 13.71 10.68
N ALA A 55 6.42 13.40 11.25
CA ALA A 55 6.85 12.01 11.45
C ALA A 55 5.86 11.26 12.34
N LEU A 56 5.34 11.88 13.42
CA LEU A 56 4.34 11.28 14.29
C LEU A 56 3.02 11.02 13.55
N VAL A 57 2.53 11.99 12.76
CA VAL A 57 1.32 11.80 11.93
C VAL A 57 1.52 10.67 10.92
N CYS A 58 2.70 10.58 10.29
CA CYS A 58 3.02 9.49 9.37
C CYS A 58 3.07 8.13 10.08
N ALA A 59 3.61 8.06 11.30
CA ALA A 59 3.62 6.84 12.10
C ALA A 59 2.19 6.37 12.45
N ILE A 60 1.32 7.30 12.85
CA ILE A 60 -0.12 7.03 13.05
C ILE A 60 -0.75 6.55 11.74
N GLY A 61 -0.41 7.18 10.63
CA GLY A 61 -0.86 6.79 9.31
C GLY A 61 -0.47 5.38 8.92
N VAL A 62 0.77 4.96 9.19
CA VAL A 62 1.22 3.57 9.00
C VAL A 62 0.40 2.61 9.87
N ALA A 63 0.15 2.96 11.14
CA ALA A 63 -0.64 2.12 12.05
C ALA A 63 -2.09 1.97 11.57
N VAL A 64 -2.75 3.07 11.16
CA VAL A 64 -4.11 3.03 10.60
C VAL A 64 -4.16 2.25 9.29
N THR A 65 -3.15 2.39 8.43
CA THR A 65 -3.03 1.57 7.20
C THR A 65 -2.87 0.08 7.55
N GLY A 66 -2.17 -0.24 8.64
CA GLY A 66 -2.09 -1.59 9.17
C GLY A 66 -3.45 -2.15 9.61
N LEU A 67 -4.29 -1.32 10.24
CA LEU A 67 -5.67 -1.71 10.58
C LEU A 67 -6.50 -1.95 9.30
N LEU A 68 -6.39 -1.08 8.31
CA LEU A 68 -7.04 -1.26 7.01
C LEU A 68 -6.59 -2.56 6.33
N TRP A 69 -5.30 -2.89 6.40
CA TRP A 69 -4.79 -4.17 5.90
C TRP A 69 -5.42 -5.37 6.61
N LEU A 70 -5.57 -5.33 7.93
CA LEU A 70 -6.23 -6.40 8.68
C LEU A 70 -7.68 -6.61 8.21
N VAL A 71 -8.41 -5.53 7.96
CA VAL A 71 -9.78 -5.59 7.41
C VAL A 71 -9.78 -6.20 6.01
N LEU A 72 -8.88 -5.76 5.12
CA LEU A 72 -8.77 -6.29 3.76
C LEU A 72 -8.36 -7.77 3.74
N ARG A 73 -7.53 -8.20 4.70
CA ARG A 73 -7.13 -9.60 4.85
C ARG A 73 -8.31 -10.53 5.14
N VAL A 74 -9.31 -10.06 5.88
CA VAL A 74 -10.53 -10.86 6.17
C VAL A 74 -11.30 -11.17 4.87
N VAL A 75 -11.27 -10.25 3.91
CA VAL A 75 -11.99 -10.39 2.62
C VAL A 75 -11.08 -10.83 1.47
N GLU A 76 -9.85 -11.27 1.75
CA GLU A 76 -8.83 -11.62 0.74
C GLU A 76 -9.34 -12.69 -0.26
N ASN A 77 -10.17 -13.62 0.19
CA ASN A 77 -10.74 -14.69 -0.61
C ASN A 77 -12.06 -14.33 -1.32
N ARG A 78 -12.52 -13.07 -1.19
CA ARG A 78 -13.78 -12.61 -1.80
C ARG A 78 -13.53 -12.02 -3.18
N ALA A 79 -14.60 -11.85 -3.96
CA ALA A 79 -14.56 -11.22 -5.26
C ALA A 79 -13.95 -9.80 -5.19
N LEU A 80 -13.27 -9.38 -6.26
CA LEU A 80 -12.58 -8.07 -6.32
C LEU A 80 -13.51 -6.89 -5.97
N GLY A 81 -14.76 -6.91 -6.44
CA GLY A 81 -15.74 -5.86 -6.13
C GLY A 81 -16.00 -5.71 -4.63
N ILE A 82 -16.04 -6.81 -3.87
CA ILE A 82 -16.21 -6.79 -2.40
C ILE A 82 -14.98 -6.19 -1.74
N LYS A 83 -13.77 -6.54 -2.19
CA LYS A 83 -12.51 -5.97 -1.67
C LYS A 83 -12.46 -4.46 -1.88
N ILE A 84 -12.85 -3.99 -3.07
CA ILE A 84 -12.92 -2.56 -3.39
C ILE A 84 -13.96 -1.86 -2.51
N ALA A 85 -15.17 -2.41 -2.39
CA ALA A 85 -16.21 -1.82 -1.55
C ALA A 85 -15.77 -1.72 -0.08
N VAL A 86 -15.15 -2.78 0.45
CA VAL A 86 -14.61 -2.78 1.83
C VAL A 86 -13.49 -1.75 1.98
N ALA A 87 -12.59 -1.61 1.00
CA ALA A 87 -11.53 -0.60 1.03
C ALA A 87 -12.11 0.81 1.08
N LEU A 88 -13.10 1.12 0.23
CA LEU A 88 -13.76 2.43 0.18
C LEU A 88 -14.45 2.76 1.52
N ILE A 89 -15.18 1.81 2.10
CA ILE A 89 -15.91 2.03 3.36
C ILE A 89 -14.95 2.12 4.54
N ALA A 90 -13.98 1.20 4.65
CA ALA A 90 -13.08 1.12 5.79
C ALA A 90 -12.01 2.22 5.82
N ALA A 91 -11.64 2.77 4.66
CA ALA A 91 -10.69 3.89 4.61
C ALA A 91 -11.27 5.19 5.20
N MET A 92 -12.59 5.37 5.20
CA MET A 92 -13.24 6.61 5.66
C MET A 92 -13.02 6.89 7.16
N PRO A 93 -13.36 5.97 8.09
CA PRO A 93 -13.05 6.17 9.51
C PRO A 93 -11.55 6.27 9.78
N GLY A 94 -10.70 5.52 9.03
CA GLY A 94 -9.25 5.61 9.14
C GLY A 94 -8.73 7.00 8.78
N ALA A 95 -9.21 7.58 7.69
CA ALA A 95 -8.86 8.94 7.28
C ALA A 95 -9.25 9.98 8.33
N MET A 96 -10.45 9.83 8.92
CA MET A 96 -10.94 10.70 9.98
C MET A 96 -10.07 10.61 11.25
N MET A 97 -9.66 9.41 11.64
CA MET A 97 -8.73 9.21 12.76
C MET A 97 -7.39 9.91 12.54
N ILE A 98 -6.82 9.79 11.34
CA ILE A 98 -5.55 10.45 11.01
C ILE A 98 -5.72 11.97 10.99
N ALA A 99 -6.83 12.48 10.44
CA ALA A 99 -7.13 13.91 10.42
C ALA A 99 -7.28 14.49 11.82
N GLN A 100 -8.00 13.79 12.71
CA GLN A 100 -8.17 14.20 14.11
C GLN A 100 -6.85 14.18 14.87
N ALA A 101 -6.04 13.13 14.69
CA ALA A 101 -4.71 13.04 15.29
C ALA A 101 -3.80 14.18 14.77
N ASN A 102 -3.85 14.49 13.48
CA ASN A 102 -3.11 15.61 12.90
C ASN A 102 -3.51 16.94 13.55
N ARG A 103 -4.78 17.21 13.76
CA ARG A 103 -5.24 18.41 14.46
C ARG A 103 -4.65 18.51 15.86
N TRP A 104 -4.80 17.48 16.69
CA TRP A 104 -4.25 17.47 18.05
C TRP A 104 -2.74 17.70 18.11
N ILE A 105 -2.00 17.10 17.16
CA ILE A 105 -0.54 17.22 17.11
C ILE A 105 -0.12 18.64 16.70
N PHE A 106 -0.90 19.32 15.85
CA PHE A 106 -0.57 20.65 15.32
C PHE A 106 -1.23 21.80 16.06
N ASP A 107 -2.23 21.54 16.90
CA ASP A 107 -3.01 22.56 17.65
C ASP A 107 -2.09 23.56 18.39
N SER A 108 -1.06 23.08 19.09
CA SER A 108 -0.16 23.92 19.86
C SER A 108 0.80 24.79 19.02
N ILE A 109 0.93 24.54 17.70
CA ILE A 109 1.81 25.33 16.83
C ILE A 109 1.04 26.28 15.93
N GLU A 110 -0.28 26.08 15.79
CA GLU A 110 -1.12 26.87 14.92
C GLU A 110 -1.02 28.37 15.24
N ALA A 111 -1.07 28.74 16.53
CA ALA A 111 -0.91 30.12 17.00
C ALA A 111 0.46 30.73 16.64
N LYS A 112 1.55 29.93 16.72
CA LYS A 112 2.89 30.40 16.35
C LYS A 112 3.00 30.66 14.85
N VAL A 113 2.44 29.78 14.03
CA VAL A 113 2.45 29.91 12.55
C VAL A 113 1.62 31.14 12.14
N GLU A 114 0.45 31.35 12.74
CA GLU A 114 -0.38 32.53 12.49
C GLU A 114 0.37 33.82 12.83
N GLN A 115 1.03 33.89 14.00
CA GLN A 115 1.82 35.06 14.42
C GLN A 115 2.98 35.33 13.45
N GLN A 116 3.67 34.29 12.96
CA GLN A 116 4.76 34.50 12.01
C GLN A 116 4.26 34.97 10.67
N MET A 117 3.20 34.38 10.12
CA MET A 117 2.57 34.81 8.87
C MET A 117 2.06 36.29 8.98
N GLY A 118 1.60 36.67 10.18
CA GLY A 118 1.25 38.04 10.48
C GLY A 118 2.47 38.97 10.40
N LYS A 119 3.57 38.59 11.06
CA LYS A 119 4.82 39.41 11.08
C LYS A 119 5.39 39.61 9.67
N GLU A 120 5.43 38.58 8.83
CA GLU A 120 5.90 38.68 7.45
C GLU A 120 5.08 39.64 6.60
N ARG A 121 3.79 39.83 6.93
CA ARG A 121 2.88 40.79 6.29
C ARG A 121 2.83 42.13 6.98
N GLY A 122 3.65 42.37 8.01
CA GLY A 122 3.65 43.58 8.79
C GLY A 122 2.41 43.79 9.66
N ILE A 123 1.73 42.69 10.03
CA ILE A 123 0.46 42.66 10.75
C ILE A 123 0.65 41.90 12.06
N ALA A 124 0.31 42.52 13.21
CA ALA A 124 0.32 41.84 14.49
C ALA A 124 -1.00 41.05 14.69
N LEU A 125 -0.96 39.74 14.51
CA LEU A 125 -2.09 38.84 14.74
C LEU A 125 -2.06 38.35 16.19
N ARG A 126 -3.19 38.40 16.89
CA ARG A 126 -3.38 37.90 18.24
C ARG A 126 -4.73 37.17 18.37
N ARG A 127 -4.78 36.08 19.12
CA ARG A 127 -6.05 35.49 19.57
C ARG A 127 -6.39 35.98 20.97
N ASP A 128 -7.66 36.32 21.20
CA ASP A 128 -8.18 36.63 22.55
C ASP A 128 -8.50 35.34 23.33
N ASP A 129 -8.91 35.47 24.59
CA ASP A 129 -9.28 34.34 25.47
C ASP A 129 -10.50 33.59 24.97
N ALA A 130 -11.33 34.16 24.11
CA ALA A 130 -12.46 33.51 23.46
C ALA A 130 -12.07 32.77 22.17
N GLY A 131 -10.80 32.89 21.72
CA GLY A 131 -10.28 32.28 20.50
C GLY A 131 -10.52 33.11 19.22
N ASN A 132 -11.01 34.33 19.33
CA ASN A 132 -11.18 35.23 18.19
C ASN A 132 -9.84 35.73 17.67
N LEU A 133 -9.71 35.85 16.35
CA LEU A 133 -8.50 36.37 15.72
C LEU A 133 -8.61 37.90 15.57
N LEU A 134 -7.66 38.61 16.18
CA LEU A 134 -7.59 40.05 16.21
C LEU A 134 -6.34 40.54 15.46
N ILE A 135 -6.45 41.70 14.78
CA ILE A 135 -5.31 42.47 14.29
C ILE A 135 -5.08 43.64 15.23
N ASP A 136 -3.87 43.76 15.74
CA ASP A 136 -3.43 44.98 16.43
C ASP A 136 -2.86 45.97 15.39
N LEU A 137 -3.58 47.07 15.13
CA LEU A 137 -3.15 48.08 14.18
C LEU A 137 -2.04 48.95 14.79
N PRO A 138 -0.92 49.19 14.07
CA PRO A 138 0.11 50.12 14.54
C PRO A 138 -0.44 51.56 14.59
N ARG A 139 -0.09 52.28 15.65
CA ARG A 139 -0.53 53.66 15.96
C ARG A 139 -0.35 54.70 14.82
N ALA A 140 0.53 54.42 13.88
CA ALA A 140 0.86 55.34 12.77
C ALA A 140 -0.19 55.43 11.64
N GLN A 141 -1.24 54.64 11.67
CA GLN A 141 -2.29 54.67 10.63
C GLN A 141 -3.57 55.39 11.08
N ILE A 142 -3.60 55.90 12.31
CA ILE A 142 -4.71 56.69 12.84
C ILE A 142 -4.24 58.15 12.81
N GLY A 143 -4.86 58.93 11.92
CA GLY A 143 -4.45 60.33 11.66
C GLY A 143 -4.28 61.18 12.91
N GLU A 144 -3.40 62.20 12.80
CA GLU A 144 -2.85 63.11 13.81
C GLU A 144 -3.84 64.04 14.54
N ASP A 145 -5.05 63.66 14.86
CA ASP A 145 -6.02 64.56 15.52
C ASP A 145 -6.62 63.92 16.79
N VAL A 146 -5.79 63.59 17.80
CA VAL A 146 -6.32 63.41 19.17
C VAL A 146 -5.26 63.75 20.21
N ASP A 147 -5.26 65.01 20.65
CA ASP A 147 -4.55 65.56 21.83
C ASP A 147 -5.23 65.15 23.14
N GLN A 148 -5.56 63.95 23.41
CA GLN A 148 -5.92 63.41 24.72
C GLN A 148 -5.70 61.89 24.77
N ALA A 149 -4.49 61.48 25.03
CA ALA A 149 -4.15 60.05 25.17
C ALA A 149 -3.93 59.70 26.65
N GLU A 150 -5.01 59.57 27.41
CA GLU A 150 -5.03 58.63 28.55
C GLU A 150 -5.17 57.21 28.01
N GLU A 151 -4.19 56.35 28.31
CA GLU A 151 -4.16 54.89 28.11
C GLU A 151 -4.88 54.37 26.85
N ALA A 152 -4.35 54.67 25.68
CA ALA A 152 -4.90 54.13 24.45
C ALA A 152 -4.66 52.64 24.35
N VAL A 153 -5.66 51.85 24.69
CA VAL A 153 -5.76 50.43 24.38
C VAL A 153 -5.50 50.24 22.88
N PRO A 154 -4.56 49.38 22.46
CA PRO A 154 -4.34 49.13 21.04
C PRO A 154 -5.68 48.78 20.37
N GLN A 155 -6.00 49.51 19.31
CA GLN A 155 -7.28 49.28 18.60
C GLN A 155 -7.17 47.97 17.86
N SER A 156 -7.66 46.89 18.49
CA SER A 156 -7.70 45.56 17.89
C SER A 156 -8.98 45.40 17.08
N VAL A 157 -8.84 45.06 15.82
CA VAL A 157 -9.96 44.78 14.91
C VAL A 157 -10.18 43.29 14.81
N LEU A 158 -11.42 42.85 15.04
CA LEU A 158 -11.82 41.46 14.87
C LEU A 158 -11.77 41.07 13.39
N ILE A 159 -10.92 40.08 13.03
CA ILE A 159 -10.85 39.58 11.67
C ILE A 159 -11.75 38.34 11.52
N ALA A 160 -11.66 37.42 12.48
CA ALA A 160 -12.44 36.22 12.44
C ALA A 160 -12.90 35.83 13.85
N PRO A 161 -14.18 35.45 14.01
CA PRO A 161 -14.67 34.91 15.25
C PRO A 161 -14.03 33.54 15.52
N ALA A 162 -14.01 33.14 16.79
CA ALA A 162 -13.56 31.78 17.18
C ALA A 162 -14.29 30.73 16.36
N PRO A 163 -13.57 29.70 15.88
CA PRO A 163 -14.16 28.66 15.06
C PRO A 163 -15.23 27.89 15.86
N THR A 164 -16.45 27.81 15.33
CA THR A 164 -17.53 27.03 15.92
C THR A 164 -17.19 25.52 15.87
N SER A 165 -17.89 24.73 16.66
CA SER A 165 -17.74 23.25 16.57
C SER A 165 -18.01 22.73 15.16
N LEU A 166 -18.94 23.34 14.43
CA LEU A 166 -19.20 23.00 13.03
C LEU A 166 -18.01 23.31 12.10
N ASP A 167 -17.37 24.48 12.29
CA ASP A 167 -16.21 24.86 11.48
C ASP A 167 -15.02 23.96 11.78
N GLN A 168 -14.83 23.54 13.01
CA GLN A 168 -13.83 22.56 13.41
C GLN A 168 -14.05 21.20 12.71
N TRP A 169 -15.30 20.75 12.60
CA TRP A 169 -15.64 19.54 11.88
C TRP A 169 -15.41 19.67 10.38
N LYS A 170 -15.73 20.80 9.77
CA LYS A 170 -15.45 21.07 8.34
C LYS A 170 -13.94 21.01 8.07
N MET A 171 -13.12 21.66 8.91
CA MET A 171 -11.66 21.60 8.79
C MET A 171 -11.11 20.18 8.93
N THR A 172 -11.65 19.41 9.89
CA THR A 172 -11.25 18.01 10.07
C THR A 172 -11.63 17.16 8.84
N PHE A 173 -12.81 17.40 8.29
CA PHE A 173 -13.29 16.70 7.11
C PHE A 173 -12.45 17.01 5.87
N ASP A 174 -12.10 18.28 5.66
CA ASP A 174 -11.21 18.70 4.58
C ASP A 174 -9.83 18.02 4.66
N LEU A 175 -9.26 18.01 5.86
CA LEU A 175 -8.03 17.26 6.13
C LEU A 175 -8.19 15.75 5.85
N ALA A 176 -9.33 15.16 6.21
CA ALA A 176 -9.60 13.74 6.04
C ALA A 176 -9.68 13.33 4.58
N ILE A 177 -10.18 14.19 3.69
CA ILE A 177 -10.27 13.91 2.24
C ILE A 177 -8.89 13.53 1.66
N GLY A 178 -7.86 14.30 1.93
CA GLY A 178 -6.51 14.00 1.45
C GLY A 178 -5.96 12.68 2.00
N ARG A 179 -6.24 12.35 3.26
CA ARG A 179 -5.83 11.08 3.91
C ARG A 179 -6.62 9.90 3.38
N TYR A 180 -7.89 10.12 3.07
CA TYR A 180 -8.75 9.11 2.44
C TYR A 180 -8.19 8.67 1.09
N PHE A 181 -7.84 9.60 0.20
CA PHE A 181 -7.22 9.27 -1.07
C PHE A 181 -5.86 8.58 -0.92
N LEU A 182 -5.07 8.94 0.09
CA LEU A 182 -3.80 8.28 0.37
C LEU A 182 -4.00 6.83 0.81
N LEU A 183 -4.98 6.57 1.69
CA LEU A 183 -5.35 5.21 2.11
C LEU A 183 -5.88 4.38 0.94
N LEU A 184 -6.70 4.99 0.06
CA LEU A 184 -7.20 4.31 -1.15
C LEU A 184 -6.08 4.01 -2.14
N ALA A 185 -5.13 4.93 -2.34
CA ALA A 185 -3.97 4.70 -3.19
C ALA A 185 -3.14 3.51 -2.68
N TRP A 186 -2.93 3.43 -1.35
CA TRP A 186 -2.29 2.27 -0.76
C TRP A 186 -3.12 0.99 -0.91
N ALA A 187 -4.44 1.05 -0.70
CA ALA A 187 -5.32 -0.11 -0.88
C ALA A 187 -5.30 -0.62 -2.32
N ALA A 188 -5.31 0.28 -3.31
CA ALA A 188 -5.18 -0.07 -4.73
C ALA A 188 -3.83 -0.74 -5.02
N LEU A 189 -2.73 -0.21 -4.48
CA LEU A 189 -1.41 -0.82 -4.58
C LEU A 189 -1.38 -2.23 -3.97
N PHE A 190 -1.96 -2.39 -2.77
CA PHE A 190 -2.06 -3.69 -2.10
C PHE A 190 -2.85 -4.70 -2.94
N LEU A 191 -4.02 -4.31 -3.47
CA LEU A 191 -4.83 -5.17 -4.32
C LEU A 191 -4.13 -5.54 -5.63
N ALA A 192 -3.37 -4.61 -6.23
CA ALA A 192 -2.57 -4.88 -7.42
C ALA A 192 -1.43 -5.88 -7.13
N LEU A 193 -0.72 -5.70 -6.02
CA LEU A 193 0.34 -6.63 -5.58
C LEU A 193 -0.24 -8.03 -5.30
N LEU A 194 -1.41 -8.10 -4.65
CA LEU A 194 -2.10 -9.34 -4.36
C LEU A 194 -2.52 -10.05 -5.65
N ALA A 195 -3.15 -9.34 -6.59
CA ALA A 195 -3.53 -9.88 -7.89
C ALA A 195 -2.32 -10.40 -8.68
N GLY A 196 -1.21 -9.65 -8.68
CA GLY A 196 0.04 -10.06 -9.31
C GLY A 196 0.65 -11.31 -8.66
N ALA A 197 0.57 -11.46 -7.33
CA ALA A 197 1.03 -12.66 -6.64
C ALA A 197 0.17 -13.88 -7.01
N GLN A 198 -1.16 -13.72 -7.02
CA GLN A 198 -2.10 -14.77 -7.41
C GLN A 198 -1.91 -15.20 -8.87
N ALA A 199 -1.71 -14.26 -9.80
CA ALA A 199 -1.46 -14.55 -11.20
C ALA A 199 -0.18 -15.39 -11.39
N ARG A 200 0.93 -14.98 -10.74
CA ARG A 200 2.20 -15.73 -10.77
C ARG A 200 2.05 -17.13 -10.16
N ALA A 201 1.28 -17.27 -9.08
CA ALA A 201 1.02 -18.59 -8.48
C ALA A 201 0.20 -19.49 -9.43
N ALA A 202 -0.81 -18.94 -10.11
CA ALA A 202 -1.60 -19.67 -11.10
C ALA A 202 -0.75 -20.12 -12.31
N GLU A 203 0.13 -19.26 -12.82
CA GLU A 203 1.06 -19.59 -13.91
C GLU A 203 2.01 -20.73 -13.54
N ARG A 204 2.64 -20.65 -12.35
CA ARG A 204 3.53 -21.73 -11.85
C ARG A 204 2.79 -23.07 -11.71
N ARG A 205 1.51 -23.05 -11.28
CA ARG A 205 0.69 -24.28 -11.25
C ARG A 205 0.45 -24.81 -12.65
N GLY A 206 0.08 -23.97 -13.60
CA GLY A 206 -0.12 -24.35 -14.99
C GLY A 206 1.12 -24.99 -15.60
N GLU A 207 2.32 -24.44 -15.35
CA GLU A 207 3.59 -25.01 -15.80
C GLU A 207 3.87 -26.39 -15.18
N ARG A 208 3.63 -26.55 -13.86
CA ARG A 208 3.78 -27.85 -13.18
C ARG A 208 2.85 -28.91 -13.78
N PHE A 209 1.58 -28.55 -14.03
CA PHE A 209 0.64 -29.48 -14.67
C PHE A 209 1.08 -29.86 -16.09
N ARG A 210 1.52 -28.91 -16.91
CA ARG A 210 2.04 -29.17 -18.25
C ARG A 210 3.26 -30.10 -18.22
N THR A 211 4.19 -29.87 -17.31
CA THR A 211 5.38 -30.70 -17.15
C THR A 211 5.02 -32.12 -16.69
N ALA A 212 4.10 -32.25 -15.75
CA ALA A 212 3.62 -33.55 -15.28
C ALA A 212 2.87 -34.31 -16.39
N ALA A 213 2.04 -33.64 -17.18
CA ALA A 213 1.34 -34.21 -18.33
C ALA A 213 2.32 -34.77 -19.38
N LYS A 214 3.32 -33.96 -19.77
CA LYS A 214 4.37 -34.39 -20.71
C LYS A 214 5.16 -35.60 -20.18
N ALA A 215 5.49 -35.61 -18.89
CA ALA A 215 6.19 -36.72 -18.27
C ALA A 215 5.32 -38.02 -18.26
N ALA A 216 4.01 -37.86 -18.03
CA ALA A 216 3.07 -39.01 -18.10
C ALA A 216 2.93 -39.53 -19.55
N GLU A 217 2.85 -38.63 -20.54
CA GLU A 217 2.79 -38.98 -21.97
C GLU A 217 4.05 -39.77 -22.38
N LEU A 218 5.24 -39.24 -22.06
CA LEU A 218 6.52 -39.93 -22.34
C LEU A 218 6.59 -41.29 -21.67
N ARG A 219 6.05 -41.41 -20.45
CA ARG A 219 5.99 -42.72 -19.74
C ARG A 219 5.04 -43.65 -20.43
N SER A 220 3.88 -43.22 -20.88
CA SER A 220 2.91 -44.01 -21.65
C SER A 220 3.52 -44.53 -22.95
N LEU A 221 4.19 -43.65 -23.72
CA LEU A 221 4.90 -44.03 -24.95
C LEU A 221 5.98 -45.10 -24.68
N ARG A 222 6.73 -44.97 -23.56
CA ARG A 222 7.73 -45.97 -23.18
C ARG A 222 7.13 -47.35 -22.88
N TYR A 223 5.91 -47.41 -22.33
CA TYR A 223 5.20 -48.69 -22.07
C TYR A 223 4.55 -49.30 -23.31
N GLN A 224 4.34 -48.50 -24.40
CA GLN A 224 3.86 -49.07 -25.68
C GLN A 224 4.88 -49.99 -26.35
N VAL A 225 6.17 -49.77 -26.09
CA VAL A 225 7.21 -50.72 -26.45
C VAL A 225 7.35 -51.67 -25.27
N ASN A 226 6.76 -52.86 -25.36
CA ASN A 226 6.88 -53.88 -24.34
C ASN A 226 8.36 -54.34 -24.20
N PRO A 227 9.12 -53.92 -23.14
CA PRO A 227 10.53 -54.23 -23.04
C PRO A 227 10.80 -55.71 -22.96
N HIS A 228 9.89 -56.44 -22.32
CA HIS A 228 9.99 -57.87 -22.18
C HIS A 228 9.86 -58.61 -23.52
N PHE A 229 8.97 -58.13 -24.38
CA PHE A 229 8.87 -58.64 -25.75
C PHE A 229 10.16 -58.39 -26.54
N LEU A 230 10.72 -57.17 -26.44
CA LEU A 230 11.95 -56.81 -27.13
C LEU A 230 13.14 -57.66 -26.67
N PHE A 231 13.32 -57.83 -25.35
CA PHE A 231 14.36 -58.70 -24.78
C PHE A 231 14.20 -60.16 -25.21
N ASN A 232 12.99 -60.72 -25.16
CA ASN A 232 12.73 -62.07 -25.56
C ASN A 232 12.98 -62.29 -27.07
N THR A 233 12.61 -61.31 -27.88
CA THR A 233 12.84 -61.38 -29.33
C THR A 233 14.33 -61.31 -29.64
N LEU A 234 15.10 -60.39 -29.00
CA LEU A 234 16.56 -60.32 -29.18
C LEU A 234 17.27 -61.56 -28.68
N ASN A 235 16.86 -62.14 -27.55
CA ASN A 235 17.43 -63.39 -27.05
C ASN A 235 17.13 -64.57 -28.00
N SER A 236 15.93 -64.70 -28.55
CA SER A 236 15.56 -65.73 -29.51
C SER A 236 16.35 -65.57 -30.83
N LEU A 237 16.50 -64.31 -31.29
CA LEU A 237 17.29 -64.03 -32.49
C LEU A 237 18.77 -64.40 -32.29
N SER A 238 19.34 -64.05 -31.15
CA SER A 238 20.72 -64.35 -30.78
C SER A 238 20.93 -65.84 -30.74
N ALA A 239 20.00 -66.63 -30.13
CA ALA A 239 20.07 -68.07 -30.08
C ALA A 239 19.98 -68.71 -31.48
N LEU A 240 19.16 -68.19 -32.38
CA LEU A 240 19.07 -68.71 -33.77
C LEU A 240 20.36 -68.40 -34.54
N VAL A 241 20.98 -67.30 -34.37
CA VAL A 241 22.29 -66.93 -35.01
C VAL A 241 23.41 -67.81 -34.46
N MET A 242 23.48 -68.04 -33.13
CA MET A 242 24.50 -68.87 -32.51
C MET A 242 24.38 -70.38 -32.88
N THR A 243 23.18 -70.81 -33.24
CA THR A 243 22.94 -72.21 -33.66
C THR A 243 23.03 -72.41 -35.18
N GLY A 244 23.48 -71.39 -35.94
CA GLY A 244 23.66 -71.45 -37.39
C GLY A 244 22.36 -71.46 -38.20
N LYS A 245 21.21 -71.13 -37.58
CA LYS A 245 19.88 -71.14 -38.25
C LYS A 245 19.55 -69.72 -38.81
N THR A 246 20.41 -69.24 -39.69
CA THR A 246 20.35 -67.88 -40.27
C THR A 246 19.04 -67.57 -41.02
N ASP A 247 18.52 -68.54 -41.79
CA ASP A 247 17.27 -68.41 -42.56
C ASP A 247 16.04 -68.16 -41.63
N ARG A 248 16.02 -68.78 -40.44
CA ARG A 248 14.97 -68.64 -39.44
C ARG A 248 15.13 -67.24 -38.69
N ALA A 249 16.33 -66.81 -38.47
CA ALA A 249 16.59 -65.47 -37.89
C ALA A 249 16.12 -64.38 -38.84
N GLU A 250 16.35 -64.50 -40.14
CA GLU A 250 15.91 -63.57 -41.16
C GLU A 250 14.36 -63.54 -41.24
N GLN A 251 13.70 -64.71 -41.26
CA GLN A 251 12.26 -64.84 -41.21
C GLN A 251 11.64 -64.11 -39.99
N MET A 252 12.28 -64.32 -38.83
CA MET A 252 11.81 -63.67 -37.59
C MET A 252 11.93 -62.14 -37.63
N ILE A 253 13.00 -61.59 -38.23
CA ILE A 253 13.16 -60.14 -38.43
C ILE A 253 12.05 -59.61 -39.32
N GLN A 254 11.79 -60.29 -40.44
CA GLN A 254 10.74 -59.88 -41.39
C GLN A 254 9.31 -59.91 -40.78
N THR A 255 9.08 -60.76 -39.79
CA THR A 255 7.76 -60.88 -39.13
C THR A 255 7.54 -59.76 -38.10
N ILE A 256 8.62 -59.18 -37.59
CA ILE A 256 8.58 -58.14 -36.53
C ILE A 256 8.68 -56.73 -37.07
N SER A 257 9.17 -56.55 -38.30
CA SER A 257 9.23 -55.27 -39.03
C SER A 257 7.89 -54.87 -39.60
#